data_b480c652a393a62ee3359061dbf0a6a0
#
_entry.id   b480c652a393a62ee3359061dbf0a6a0
#
_cell.length_a   1.000
_cell.length_b   1.000
_cell.length_c   1.000
_cell.angle_alpha   90.00
_cell.angle_beta   90.00
_cell.angle_gamma   90.00
#
_symmetry.space_group_name_H-M   'P 1'
#
loop_
_entity.id
_entity.type
_entity.pdbx_description
1 polymer ?
#
loop_
_entity_poly.entity_id
_entity_poly.type
_entity_poly.pdbx_seq_one_letter_code
_entity_poly.pdbx_strand_id
1 'polypeptide(L)'
;MIKINTSHILPDVPYLLEGTESSEVLGLPPDAIPPLVPAGDITYRLSAVMAGADLVVTGSASVPILTSCARCLDDVRTVIAVRDLCFHFEKVRDLEVDLTDDVREELLLAIPSCFYCSPDCKGVCPSCGVNLNHGSCACASRPAEPEPDSAAPSPWDQLDALNLSAPKKAPAKKPAAKQSPAKKAPAKKPAAKKSSR
;
A
#
# COMPACT_ATOMS: atom_id res chain seq x y z
N MET A 1 -8.04 1.10 22.29
CA MET A 1 -6.74 1.82 22.29
C MET A 1 -5.62 0.81 22.39
N ILE A 2 -4.74 0.79 21.40
CA ILE A 2 -3.62 -0.16 21.28
C ILE A 2 -2.40 0.47 21.93
N LYS A 3 -2.14 0.14 23.21
CA LYS A 3 -1.08 0.76 24.00
C LYS A 3 -0.03 -0.26 24.42
N ILE A 4 1.22 0.15 24.39
CA ILE A 4 2.36 -0.65 24.83
C ILE A 4 3.14 0.12 25.90
N ASN A 5 3.37 -0.53 27.05
CA ASN A 5 4.25 0.00 28.07
C ASN A 5 5.65 -0.62 27.89
N THR A 6 6.62 0.23 27.53
CA THR A 6 7.98 -0.23 27.23
C THR A 6 8.77 -0.67 28.46
N SER A 7 8.34 -0.28 29.69
CA SER A 7 8.99 -0.73 30.93
C SER A 7 8.95 -2.24 31.15
N HIS A 8 8.01 -2.94 30.52
CA HIS A 8 7.82 -4.38 30.65
C HIS A 8 8.49 -5.18 29.55
N ILE A 9 9.07 -4.52 28.53
CA ILE A 9 9.71 -5.18 27.40
C ILE A 9 11.18 -5.42 27.75
N LEU A 10 11.58 -6.69 27.78
CA LEU A 10 12.97 -7.05 27.95
C LEU A 10 13.76 -6.76 26.67
N PRO A 11 15.00 -6.28 26.76
CA PRO A 11 15.87 -6.08 25.61
C PRO A 11 16.01 -7.39 24.81
N ASP A 12 15.96 -7.28 23.49
CA ASP A 12 16.13 -8.40 22.54
C ASP A 12 15.10 -9.54 22.64
N VAL A 13 14.05 -9.38 23.45
CA VAL A 13 12.96 -10.35 23.56
C VAL A 13 11.69 -9.77 22.97
N PRO A 14 11.08 -10.41 21.94
CA PRO A 14 9.85 -9.90 21.35
C PRO A 14 8.69 -9.99 22.34
N TYR A 15 8.03 -8.87 22.56
CA TYR A 15 6.78 -8.77 23.29
C TYR A 15 5.60 -8.87 22.32
N LEU A 16 4.79 -9.92 22.44
CA LEU A 16 3.64 -10.15 21.57
C LEU A 16 2.40 -9.47 22.15
N LEU A 17 1.73 -8.68 21.33
CA LEU A 17 0.47 -8.02 21.64
C LEU A 17 -0.57 -8.43 20.60
N GLU A 18 -1.57 -9.17 21.03
CA GLU A 18 -2.70 -9.59 20.19
C GLU A 18 -4.01 -9.12 20.82
N GLY A 19 -4.92 -8.65 19.96
CA GLY A 19 -6.20 -8.18 20.47
C GLY A 19 -7.14 -7.69 19.38
N THR A 20 -8.21 -7.10 19.84
CA THR A 20 -9.22 -6.44 19.01
C THR A 20 -9.42 -5.01 19.48
N GLU A 21 -9.70 -4.11 18.55
CA GLU A 21 -10.01 -2.72 18.81
C GLU A 21 -11.28 -2.33 18.04
N SER A 22 -12.07 -1.42 18.59
CA SER A 22 -13.29 -0.96 17.92
C SER A 22 -12.99 -0.35 16.56
N SER A 23 -13.73 -0.74 15.55
CA SER A 23 -13.64 -0.17 14.21
C SER A 23 -14.03 1.31 14.11
N GLU A 24 -14.66 1.88 15.14
CA GLU A 24 -14.97 3.31 15.23
C GLU A 24 -13.71 4.18 15.15
N VAL A 25 -12.57 3.64 15.62
CA VAL A 25 -11.26 4.30 15.55
C VAL A 25 -10.87 4.67 14.12
N LEU A 26 -11.33 3.91 13.11
CA LEU A 26 -11.05 4.22 11.70
C LEU A 26 -11.61 5.57 11.26
N GLY A 27 -12.71 6.02 11.88
CA GLY A 27 -13.33 7.30 11.54
C GLY A 27 -13.75 7.38 10.08
N LEU A 28 -14.27 6.27 9.52
CA LEU A 28 -14.71 6.24 8.13
C LEU A 28 -15.91 7.19 7.93
N PRO A 29 -15.90 8.04 6.89
CA PRO A 29 -17.01 8.95 6.63
C PRO A 29 -18.26 8.15 6.22
N PRO A 30 -19.44 8.46 6.79
CA PRO A 30 -20.68 7.72 6.52
C PRO A 30 -21.19 7.92 5.09
N ASP A 31 -20.75 8.98 4.42
CA ASP A 31 -21.11 9.38 3.06
C ASP A 31 -20.03 9.01 2.02
N ALA A 32 -19.09 8.13 2.38
CA ALA A 32 -18.07 7.65 1.44
C ALA A 32 -18.68 6.98 0.21
N ILE A 33 -18.11 7.21 -0.95
CA ILE A 33 -18.49 6.58 -2.21
C ILE A 33 -17.26 5.87 -2.80
N PRO A 34 -17.27 4.51 -2.85
CA PRO A 34 -18.31 3.58 -2.40
C PRO A 34 -18.48 3.59 -0.86
N PRO A 35 -19.64 3.17 -0.34
CA PRO A 35 -19.85 3.11 1.09
C PRO A 35 -18.88 2.14 1.74
N LEU A 36 -18.26 2.55 2.85
CA LEU A 36 -17.32 1.76 3.61
C LEU A 36 -17.86 1.58 5.01
N VAL A 37 -18.48 0.45 5.27
CA VAL A 37 -19.09 0.14 6.56
C VAL A 37 -18.28 -0.94 7.26
N PRO A 38 -17.71 -0.69 8.44
CA PRO A 38 -17.07 -1.75 9.21
C PRO A 38 -18.09 -2.87 9.52
N ALA A 39 -17.68 -4.12 9.26
CA ALA A 39 -18.49 -5.31 9.51
C ALA A 39 -18.01 -6.08 10.75
N GLY A 40 -17.10 -5.51 11.52
CA GLY A 40 -16.54 -6.05 12.74
C GLY A 40 -15.38 -5.20 13.25
N ASP A 41 -14.74 -5.64 14.32
CA ASP A 41 -13.63 -4.95 14.96
C ASP A 41 -12.31 -5.15 14.23
N ILE A 42 -11.37 -4.24 14.48
CA ILE A 42 -9.98 -4.37 14.04
C ILE A 42 -9.34 -5.48 14.85
N THR A 43 -8.77 -6.47 14.19
CA THR A 43 -7.96 -7.52 14.82
C THR A 43 -6.50 -7.24 14.51
N TYR A 44 -5.65 -7.23 15.53
CA TYR A 44 -4.23 -6.99 15.36
C TYR A 44 -3.38 -8.05 16.06
N ARG A 45 -2.20 -8.26 15.49
CA ARG A 45 -1.13 -9.10 16.05
C ARG A 45 0.19 -8.38 15.83
N LEU A 46 0.77 -7.87 16.91
CA LEU A 46 1.97 -7.03 16.90
C LEU A 46 3.07 -7.68 17.73
N SER A 47 4.30 -7.48 17.30
CA SER A 47 5.51 -7.90 18.00
C SER A 47 6.37 -6.66 18.24
N ALA A 48 6.60 -6.34 19.47
CA ALA A 48 7.37 -5.18 19.91
C ALA A 48 8.73 -5.61 20.45
N VAL A 49 9.80 -4.98 19.98
CA VAL A 49 11.19 -5.27 20.41
C VAL A 49 11.88 -3.96 20.79
N MET A 50 12.55 -3.94 21.93
CA MET A 50 13.40 -2.81 22.32
C MET A 50 14.80 -2.98 21.74
N ALA A 51 15.22 -2.01 20.93
CA ALA A 51 16.57 -1.89 20.37
C ALA A 51 17.29 -0.72 21.08
N GLY A 52 17.88 -0.98 22.24
CA GLY A 52 18.46 0.08 23.07
C GLY A 52 17.40 0.95 23.74
N ALA A 53 17.26 2.22 23.32
CA ALA A 53 16.23 3.16 23.78
C ALA A 53 15.02 3.24 22.84
N ASP A 54 15.12 2.62 21.67
CA ASP A 54 14.13 2.71 20.61
C ASP A 54 13.22 1.47 20.61
N LEU A 55 11.96 1.66 20.23
CA LEU A 55 10.97 0.61 20.10
C LEU A 55 10.71 0.35 18.63
N VAL A 56 10.83 -0.91 18.22
CA VAL A 56 10.41 -1.37 16.89
C VAL A 56 9.20 -2.28 17.05
N VAL A 57 8.10 -1.94 16.39
CA VAL A 57 6.87 -2.73 16.38
C VAL A 57 6.61 -3.24 14.99
N THR A 58 6.48 -4.54 14.84
CA THR A 58 6.15 -5.19 13.58
C THR A 58 4.91 -6.07 13.73
N GLY A 59 4.21 -6.33 12.64
CA GLY A 59 3.07 -7.23 12.74
C GLY A 59 2.04 -7.09 11.64
N SER A 60 0.79 -7.38 11.99
CA SER A 60 -0.33 -7.32 11.08
C SER A 60 -1.58 -6.80 11.75
N ALA A 61 -2.43 -6.14 10.98
CA ALA A 61 -3.77 -5.76 11.39
C ALA A 61 -4.77 -6.02 10.27
N SER A 62 -6.02 -6.25 10.62
CA SER A 62 -7.08 -6.47 9.66
C SER A 62 -8.42 -6.01 10.19
N VAL A 63 -9.29 -5.59 9.28
CA VAL A 63 -10.66 -5.19 9.59
C VAL A 63 -11.61 -5.69 8.50
N PRO A 64 -12.70 -6.36 8.86
CA PRO A 64 -13.74 -6.72 7.90
C PRO A 64 -14.60 -5.49 7.58
N ILE A 65 -14.87 -5.26 6.29
CA ILE A 65 -15.73 -4.19 5.81
C ILE A 65 -16.77 -4.71 4.85
N LEU A 66 -17.92 -4.02 4.85
CA LEU A 66 -18.98 -4.14 3.86
C LEU A 66 -18.91 -2.91 2.95
N THR A 67 -18.95 -3.14 1.66
CA THR A 67 -18.89 -2.10 0.63
C THR A 67 -19.71 -2.51 -0.58
N SER A 68 -19.74 -1.71 -1.64
CA SER A 68 -20.37 -2.07 -2.91
C SER A 68 -19.38 -2.34 -4.02
N CYS A 69 -19.71 -3.25 -4.92
CA CYS A 69 -18.93 -3.53 -6.12
C CYS A 69 -18.94 -2.33 -7.05
N ALA A 70 -17.76 -1.88 -7.51
CA ALA A 70 -17.64 -0.76 -8.42
C ALA A 70 -18.24 -1.01 -9.83
N ARG A 71 -18.57 -2.27 -10.17
CA ARG A 71 -19.13 -2.64 -11.48
C ARG A 71 -20.64 -2.93 -11.43
N CYS A 72 -21.09 -3.72 -10.47
CA CYS A 72 -22.48 -4.19 -10.42
C CYS A 72 -23.31 -3.59 -9.28
N LEU A 73 -22.66 -2.84 -8.37
CA LEU A 73 -23.25 -2.20 -7.19
C LEU A 73 -23.78 -3.17 -6.13
N ASP A 74 -23.56 -4.48 -6.30
CA ASP A 74 -23.91 -5.46 -5.28
C ASP A 74 -23.03 -5.31 -4.04
N ASP A 75 -23.55 -5.69 -2.88
CA ASP A 75 -22.80 -5.68 -1.63
C ASP A 75 -21.63 -6.66 -1.66
N VAL A 76 -20.48 -6.20 -1.21
CA VAL A 76 -19.23 -6.97 -1.12
C VAL A 76 -18.74 -6.95 0.31
N ARG A 77 -18.56 -8.14 0.90
CA ARG A 77 -17.82 -8.30 2.16
C ARG A 77 -16.38 -8.62 1.84
N THR A 78 -15.48 -7.84 2.38
CA THR A 78 -14.04 -8.04 2.21
C THR A 78 -13.30 -7.75 3.52
N VAL A 79 -12.04 -8.17 3.58
CA VAL A 79 -11.16 -7.89 4.73
C VAL A 79 -10.03 -7.02 4.23
N ILE A 80 -9.89 -5.84 4.81
CA ILE A 80 -8.70 -5.02 4.63
C ILE A 80 -7.65 -5.54 5.61
N ALA A 81 -6.49 -5.91 5.10
CA ALA A 81 -5.43 -6.49 5.91
C ALA A 81 -4.07 -5.90 5.51
N VAL A 82 -3.33 -5.46 6.51
CA VAL A 82 -1.92 -5.11 6.40
C VAL A 82 -1.12 -6.20 7.11
N ARG A 83 -0.15 -6.77 6.42
CA ARG A 83 0.66 -7.90 6.94
C ARG A 83 2.05 -7.49 7.37
N ASP A 84 2.51 -6.34 6.90
CA ASP A 84 3.88 -5.86 7.04
C ASP A 84 3.93 -4.53 7.79
N LEU A 85 3.19 -4.42 8.90
CA LEU A 85 3.27 -3.26 9.77
C LEU A 85 4.70 -3.15 10.31
N CYS A 86 5.26 -1.93 10.29
CA CYS A 86 6.57 -1.65 10.85
C CYS A 86 6.63 -0.21 11.35
N PHE A 87 6.62 -0.05 12.67
CA PHE A 87 6.71 1.26 13.33
C PHE A 87 8.01 1.36 14.11
N HIS A 88 8.62 2.53 14.10
CA HIS A 88 9.85 2.82 14.82
C HIS A 88 9.66 4.08 15.66
N PHE A 89 9.83 3.95 16.98
CA PHE A 89 9.73 5.03 17.93
C PHE A 89 11.06 5.24 18.63
N GLU A 90 11.59 6.46 18.54
CA GLU A 90 12.89 6.81 19.13
C GLU A 90 12.74 7.24 20.59
N LYS A 91 13.66 6.79 21.44
CA LYS A 91 13.82 7.24 22.84
C LYS A 91 12.56 7.07 23.69
N VAL A 92 11.85 5.97 23.53
CA VAL A 92 10.60 5.67 24.24
C VAL A 92 10.78 4.68 25.40
N ARG A 93 11.99 4.55 25.92
CA ARG A 93 12.25 3.67 27.06
C ARG A 93 11.50 4.16 28.30
N ASP A 94 10.87 3.21 29.01
CA ASP A 94 10.06 3.45 30.22
C ASP A 94 8.83 4.38 29.99
N LEU A 95 8.34 4.45 28.74
CA LEU A 95 7.17 5.24 28.36
C LEU A 95 6.02 4.34 27.90
N GLU A 96 4.81 4.88 27.95
CA GLU A 96 3.63 4.30 27.30
C GLU A 96 3.54 4.84 25.88
N VAL A 97 3.49 3.95 24.88
CA VAL A 97 3.36 4.29 23.47
C VAL A 97 1.96 3.85 22.99
N ASP A 98 1.23 4.77 22.38
CA ASP A 98 -0.08 4.51 21.78
C ASP A 98 0.10 4.28 20.28
N LEU A 99 -0.25 3.09 19.80
CA LEU A 99 -0.15 2.66 18.42
C LEU A 99 -1.47 2.77 17.66
N THR A 100 -2.50 3.30 18.30
CA THR A 100 -3.86 3.29 17.76
C THR A 100 -3.93 4.06 16.44
N ASP A 101 -3.34 5.25 16.40
CA ASP A 101 -3.34 6.10 15.21
C ASP A 101 -2.46 5.55 14.09
N ASP A 102 -1.28 5.00 14.44
CA ASP A 102 -0.38 4.39 13.46
C ASP A 102 -1.01 3.18 12.77
N VAL A 103 -1.64 2.29 13.54
CA VAL A 103 -2.36 1.13 12.98
C VAL A 103 -3.58 1.56 12.16
N ARG A 104 -4.29 2.61 12.60
CA ARG A 104 -5.40 3.21 11.87
C ARG A 104 -4.95 3.74 10.51
N GLU A 105 -3.86 4.49 10.47
CA GLU A 105 -3.32 5.08 9.23
C GLU A 105 -2.96 4.00 8.21
N GLU A 106 -2.25 2.97 8.64
CA GLU A 106 -1.86 1.86 7.77
C GLU A 106 -3.08 1.09 7.22
N LEU A 107 -4.11 0.86 8.03
CA LEU A 107 -5.35 0.25 7.57
C LEU A 107 -6.08 1.12 6.56
N LEU A 108 -6.13 2.44 6.77
CA LEU A 108 -6.74 3.39 5.83
C LEU A 108 -5.99 3.43 4.50
N LEU A 109 -4.66 3.40 4.53
CA LEU A 109 -3.82 3.37 3.33
C LEU A 109 -3.96 2.06 2.54
N ALA A 110 -4.29 0.96 3.23
CA ALA A 110 -4.50 -0.34 2.61
C ALA A 110 -5.87 -0.48 1.91
N ILE A 111 -6.77 0.49 2.05
CA ILE A 111 -8.09 0.46 1.39
C ILE A 111 -7.90 0.65 -0.12
N PRO A 112 -8.29 -0.33 -0.96
CA PRO A 112 -8.17 -0.18 -2.40
C PRO A 112 -9.19 0.84 -2.94
N SER A 113 -8.84 1.51 -4.03
CA SER A 113 -9.70 2.50 -4.68
C SER A 113 -10.99 1.91 -5.25
N CYS A 114 -11.01 0.61 -5.56
CA CYS A 114 -12.16 -0.08 -6.14
C CYS A 114 -12.32 -1.48 -5.57
N PHE A 115 -13.56 -1.85 -5.30
CA PHE A 115 -13.93 -3.20 -4.87
C PHE A 115 -14.72 -3.92 -5.95
N TYR A 116 -14.52 -5.23 -6.07
CA TYR A 116 -15.21 -6.07 -7.04
C TYR A 116 -15.78 -7.29 -6.34
N CYS A 117 -17.02 -7.67 -6.69
CA CYS A 117 -17.64 -8.90 -6.16
C CYS A 117 -16.93 -10.15 -6.69
N SER A 118 -16.41 -10.08 -7.92
CA SER A 118 -15.69 -11.16 -8.60
C SER A 118 -14.78 -10.56 -9.69
N PRO A 119 -13.66 -11.22 -10.04
CA PRO A 119 -12.81 -10.82 -11.16
C PRO A 119 -13.57 -10.70 -12.48
N ASP A 120 -14.53 -11.62 -12.70
CA ASP A 120 -15.33 -11.73 -13.92
C ASP A 120 -16.68 -10.99 -13.82
N CYS A 121 -16.81 -10.03 -12.90
CA CYS A 121 -18.03 -9.26 -12.74
C CYS A 121 -18.39 -8.53 -14.04
N LYS A 122 -19.60 -8.82 -14.57
CA LYS A 122 -20.11 -8.23 -15.81
C LYS A 122 -20.60 -6.80 -15.65
N GLY A 123 -20.82 -6.37 -14.39
CA GLY A 123 -21.29 -5.03 -14.08
C GLY A 123 -22.77 -4.80 -14.37
N VAL A 124 -23.13 -3.52 -14.47
CA VAL A 124 -24.48 -3.06 -14.87
C VAL A 124 -24.48 -2.68 -16.34
N CYS A 125 -25.62 -2.87 -17.00
CA CYS A 125 -25.81 -2.41 -18.36
C CYS A 125 -25.80 -0.87 -18.41
N PRO A 126 -24.95 -0.21 -19.24
CA PRO A 126 -24.88 1.25 -19.29
C PRO A 126 -26.17 1.93 -19.79
N SER A 127 -27.02 1.20 -20.54
CA SER A 127 -28.24 1.76 -21.11
C SER A 127 -29.47 1.62 -20.22
N CYS A 128 -29.60 0.52 -19.45
CA CYS A 128 -30.81 0.25 -18.65
C CYS A 128 -30.54 0.00 -17.17
N GLY A 129 -29.25 -0.05 -16.75
CA GLY A 129 -28.90 -0.24 -15.34
C GLY A 129 -29.09 -1.67 -14.80
N VAL A 130 -29.55 -2.63 -15.62
CA VAL A 130 -29.72 -4.02 -15.18
C VAL A 130 -28.37 -4.65 -14.84
N ASN A 131 -28.31 -5.35 -13.70
CA ASN A 131 -27.13 -6.10 -13.30
C ASN A 131 -26.96 -7.34 -14.19
N LEU A 132 -25.89 -7.35 -14.98
CA LEU A 132 -25.58 -8.39 -15.96
C LEU A 132 -25.06 -9.70 -15.35
N ASN A 133 -24.81 -9.71 -14.01
CA ASN A 133 -24.48 -10.95 -13.31
C ASN A 133 -25.72 -11.78 -12.99
N HIS A 134 -26.87 -11.12 -12.82
CA HIS A 134 -28.12 -11.77 -12.46
C HIS A 134 -29.10 -11.96 -13.62
N GLY A 135 -28.84 -11.27 -14.75
CA GLY A 135 -29.71 -11.35 -15.90
C GLY A 135 -29.07 -10.85 -17.19
N SER A 136 -29.82 -10.97 -18.27
CA SER A 136 -29.48 -10.39 -19.56
C SER A 136 -30.44 -9.26 -19.90
N CYS A 137 -29.96 -8.24 -20.61
CA CYS A 137 -30.81 -7.17 -21.12
C CYS A 137 -30.86 -7.22 -22.66
N ALA A 138 -31.93 -6.69 -23.23
CA ALA A 138 -32.09 -6.58 -24.70
C ALA A 138 -31.35 -5.36 -25.30
N CYS A 139 -30.66 -4.56 -24.50
CA CYS A 139 -29.99 -3.34 -24.95
C CYS A 139 -28.83 -3.59 -25.92
N ALA A 140 -28.15 -4.74 -25.76
CA ALA A 140 -27.07 -5.14 -26.71
C ALA A 140 -27.57 -5.33 -28.15
N SER A 141 -28.88 -5.57 -28.35
CA SER A 141 -29.51 -5.69 -29.66
C SER A 141 -30.01 -4.35 -30.22
N ARG A 142 -29.92 -3.25 -29.45
CA ARG A 142 -30.28 -1.93 -29.90
C ARG A 142 -29.14 -1.40 -30.78
N PRO A 143 -29.42 -0.94 -32.06
CA PRO A 143 -28.41 -0.26 -32.82
C PRO A 143 -27.81 0.88 -31.99
N ALA A 144 -26.50 1.01 -32.01
CA ALA A 144 -25.84 2.18 -31.40
C ALA A 144 -26.47 3.44 -32.04
N GLU A 145 -26.97 4.36 -31.20
CA GLU A 145 -27.33 5.67 -31.73
C GLU A 145 -26.08 6.24 -32.41
N PRO A 146 -26.25 6.80 -33.64
CA PRO A 146 -25.09 7.38 -34.32
C PRO A 146 -24.45 8.41 -33.35
N GLU A 147 -23.18 8.24 -33.13
CA GLU A 147 -22.38 9.24 -32.40
C GLU A 147 -22.68 10.61 -32.98
N PRO A 148 -22.99 11.65 -32.19
CA PRO A 148 -23.20 12.98 -32.75
C PRO A 148 -21.99 13.33 -33.59
N ASP A 149 -22.25 13.69 -34.87
CA ASP A 149 -21.22 13.99 -35.87
C ASP A 149 -20.06 14.77 -35.22
N SER A 150 -18.89 14.13 -35.21
CA SER A 150 -17.65 14.68 -34.67
C SER A 150 -17.07 15.83 -35.51
N ALA A 151 -17.95 16.49 -36.30
CA ALA A 151 -17.58 17.64 -37.13
C ALA A 151 -17.33 18.93 -36.32
N ALA A 152 -17.75 19.00 -35.07
CA ALA A 152 -17.36 20.11 -34.21
C ALA A 152 -15.93 19.87 -33.66
N PRO A 153 -15.01 20.84 -33.84
CA PRO A 153 -13.65 20.70 -33.29
C PRO A 153 -13.72 20.41 -31.79
N SER A 154 -13.11 19.34 -31.37
CA SER A 154 -13.00 18.97 -29.97
C SER A 154 -12.27 20.08 -29.21
N PRO A 155 -12.68 20.45 -27.98
CA PRO A 155 -11.89 21.35 -27.14
C PRO A 155 -10.44 20.86 -26.96
N TRP A 156 -10.18 19.57 -27.16
CA TRP A 156 -8.87 18.94 -27.04
C TRP A 156 -7.99 19.09 -28.30
N ASP A 157 -8.57 19.47 -29.46
CA ASP A 157 -7.81 19.69 -30.70
C ASP A 157 -6.81 20.85 -30.55
N GLN A 158 -7.06 21.76 -29.61
CA GLN A 158 -6.11 22.81 -29.26
C GLN A 158 -4.82 22.29 -28.62
N LEU A 159 -4.85 21.07 -28.02
CA LEU A 159 -3.65 20.43 -27.46
C LEU A 159 -2.71 19.93 -28.57
N ASP A 160 -3.24 19.55 -29.74
CA ASP A 160 -2.42 19.14 -30.88
C ASP A 160 -1.62 20.33 -31.45
N ALA A 161 -2.12 21.55 -31.24
CA ALA A 161 -1.40 22.77 -31.61
C ALA A 161 -0.24 23.10 -30.64
N LEU A 162 -0.24 22.49 -29.44
CA LEU A 162 0.89 22.55 -28.52
C LEU A 162 1.99 21.60 -29.02
N ASN A 163 2.84 22.14 -29.89
CA ASN A 163 3.98 21.43 -30.46
C ASN A 163 4.98 21.10 -29.35
N LEU A 164 4.65 20.10 -28.51
CA LEU A 164 5.55 19.53 -27.50
C LEU A 164 6.63 18.74 -28.25
N SER A 165 7.55 19.47 -28.90
CA SER A 165 8.74 18.86 -29.47
C SER A 165 9.44 18.10 -28.35
N ALA A 166 9.48 16.77 -28.48
CA ALA A 166 10.18 15.91 -27.55
C ALA A 166 11.59 16.47 -27.31
N PRO A 167 12.08 16.55 -26.08
CA PRO A 167 13.42 17.08 -25.80
C PRO A 167 14.41 16.30 -26.66
N LYS A 168 15.15 17.03 -27.52
CA LYS A 168 16.22 16.45 -28.34
C LYS A 168 17.10 15.62 -27.45
N LYS A 169 17.15 14.30 -27.66
CA LYS A 169 18.08 13.39 -27.00
C LYS A 169 19.48 14.00 -27.11
N ALA A 170 20.05 14.39 -25.98
CA ALA A 170 21.43 14.81 -25.93
C ALA A 170 22.31 13.70 -26.51
N PRO A 171 23.33 14.01 -27.32
CA PRO A 171 24.19 13.00 -27.93
C PRO A 171 24.86 12.17 -26.81
N ALA A 172 24.68 10.84 -26.88
CA ALA A 172 25.28 9.91 -25.96
C ALA A 172 26.79 10.12 -25.89
N LYS A 173 27.29 10.59 -24.75
CA LYS A 173 28.73 10.61 -24.47
C LYS A 173 29.23 9.17 -24.47
N LYS A 174 30.13 8.84 -25.40
CA LYS A 174 30.83 7.55 -25.45
C LYS A 174 31.46 7.28 -24.07
N PRO A 175 31.30 6.08 -23.49
CA PRO A 175 31.95 5.75 -22.23
C PRO A 175 33.45 5.77 -22.42
N ALA A 176 34.14 6.59 -21.61
CA ALA A 176 35.59 6.60 -21.53
C ALA A 176 36.07 5.21 -21.05
N ALA A 177 37.02 4.63 -21.77
CA ALA A 177 37.65 3.36 -21.45
C ALA A 177 38.23 3.42 -20.04
N LYS A 178 37.74 2.58 -19.14
CA LYS A 178 38.32 2.38 -17.80
C LYS A 178 39.64 1.66 -17.96
N GLN A 179 40.74 2.38 -17.71
CA GLN A 179 42.05 1.78 -17.51
C GLN A 179 42.03 0.96 -16.22
N SER A 180 42.34 -0.32 -16.32
CA SER A 180 42.49 -1.24 -15.21
C SER A 180 43.65 -0.84 -14.31
N PRO A 181 43.49 -0.77 -12.97
CA PRO A 181 44.64 -0.56 -12.10
C PRO A 181 45.53 -1.80 -12.03
N ALA A 182 46.82 -1.59 -12.23
CA ALA A 182 47.89 -2.60 -12.17
C ALA A 182 47.91 -3.31 -10.81
N LYS A 183 47.96 -4.66 -10.84
CA LYS A 183 48.18 -5.52 -9.67
C LYS A 183 49.49 -5.17 -8.97
N LYS A 184 49.40 -4.65 -7.73
CA LYS A 184 50.57 -4.58 -6.83
C LYS A 184 50.84 -5.98 -6.26
N ALA A 185 52.10 -6.43 -6.42
CA ALA A 185 52.61 -7.67 -5.86
C ALA A 185 52.65 -7.65 -4.31
N PRO A 186 52.50 -8.80 -3.63
CA PRO A 186 52.50 -8.85 -2.17
C PRO A 186 53.91 -8.69 -1.61
N ALA A 187 54.05 -7.80 -0.62
CA ALA A 187 55.30 -7.59 0.12
C ALA A 187 55.58 -8.81 1.02
N LYS A 188 56.84 -9.30 0.98
CA LYS A 188 57.41 -10.38 1.81
C LYS A 188 57.38 -9.96 3.30
N LYS A 189 56.88 -10.83 4.17
CA LYS A 189 57.02 -10.76 5.63
C LYS A 189 58.49 -10.99 6.05
N PRO A 190 59.03 -10.20 6.98
CA PRO A 190 60.32 -10.53 7.60
C PRO A 190 60.15 -11.60 8.69
N ALA A 191 61.10 -12.50 8.74
CA ALA A 191 61.18 -13.62 9.66
C ALA A 191 61.42 -13.16 11.11
N ALA A 192 60.67 -13.78 12.05
CA ALA A 192 60.84 -13.61 13.48
C ALA A 192 62.14 -14.32 13.95
N LYS A 193 63.06 -13.58 14.57
CA LYS A 193 64.22 -14.12 15.32
C LYS A 193 63.74 -14.68 16.65
N LYS A 194 63.96 -15.99 16.88
CA LYS A 194 63.98 -16.58 18.22
C LYS A 194 65.15 -16.05 19.00
N SER A 195 64.93 -15.54 20.19
CA SER A 195 65.94 -15.36 21.21
C SER A 195 65.56 -16.19 22.41
N SER A 196 66.42 -17.12 22.72
CA SER A 196 66.46 -17.90 23.96
C SER A 196 67.06 -17.09 25.11
N ARG A 197 66.37 -17.06 26.23
CA ARG A 197 66.89 -17.30 27.58
C ARG A 197 65.77 -17.30 28.55
#